data_c26a873e313a9bab0dd7f4559ffa712d
#
_entry.id   c26a873e313a9bab0dd7f4559ffa712d
#
_cell.length_a   1.000
_cell.length_b   1.000
_cell.length_c   1.000
_cell.angle_alpha   90.00
_cell.angle_beta   90.00
_cell.angle_gamma   90.00
#
_symmetry.space_group_name_H-M   'P 1'
#
loop_
_entity.id
_entity.type
_entity.pdbx_description
1 polymer ?
#
loop_
_entity_poly.entity_id
_entity_poly.type
_entity_poly.pdbx_seq_one_letter_code
_entity_poly.pdbx_strand_id
1 'polypeptide(L)'
;MRICQVVTGIIPVLPRGQRQWGAVEKIIGEYKEALEVLGHQVDVKFLNEVQPNQYDIVHVHMGNLALECKKRGIPYVFSLHDHHTEHYGKDSHVFKHNLEAMKGSIFSICHAEHLLEYFDETDKLFYLPHGVNTDFFLPEDNFDGHKLLMVANNGLAGDYGYDRKGFRYGIEAAERLAIPITIVGAEANQKFFEIHKDLAESRYLTLIATNPSEQELLKIYQEHSIFLHPSMLEAGHPNLTLLEAASCCLPIVGTYKGTKDIVGMMRLDELTTDNVVDKINSITDYIGLRAKMMSVRHTYDWINVCNTLQKRYKAVLSPNTLDSETIRNKHINSINTTIKK
;
A
#
# COMPACT_ATOMS: atom_id res chain seq x y z
N MET A 1 9.42 -20.76 12.35
CA MET A 1 8.82 -19.92 13.43
C MET A 1 7.32 -20.10 13.42
N ARG A 2 6.72 -20.01 14.60
CA ARG A 2 5.26 -19.87 14.75
C ARG A 2 4.94 -18.39 14.86
N ILE A 3 4.18 -17.87 13.90
CA ILE A 3 3.85 -16.44 13.79
C ILE A 3 2.34 -16.28 13.94
N CYS A 4 1.90 -15.32 14.71
CA CYS A 4 0.50 -14.94 14.81
C CYS A 4 0.30 -13.55 14.18
N GLN A 5 -0.57 -13.46 13.18
CA GLN A 5 -1.09 -12.20 12.65
C GLN A 5 -2.37 -11.86 13.41
N VAL A 6 -2.40 -10.70 14.07
CA VAL A 6 -3.54 -10.31 14.92
C VAL A 6 -4.48 -9.37 14.16
N VAL A 7 -5.74 -9.77 14.05
CA VAL A 7 -6.82 -9.03 13.38
C VAL A 7 -7.77 -8.36 14.35
N THR A 8 -8.52 -7.37 13.87
CA THR A 8 -9.50 -6.62 14.67
C THR A 8 -10.77 -7.41 14.99
N GLY A 9 -11.10 -8.39 14.16
CA GLY A 9 -12.36 -9.13 14.26
C GLY A 9 -13.56 -8.47 13.58
N ILE A 10 -13.39 -7.29 13.01
CA ILE A 10 -14.49 -6.60 12.31
C ILE A 10 -14.68 -7.19 10.91
N ILE A 11 -13.59 -7.48 10.21
CA ILE A 11 -13.58 -8.03 8.86
C ILE A 11 -12.76 -9.32 8.87
N PRO A 12 -13.29 -10.45 8.35
CA PRO A 12 -12.53 -11.69 8.28
C PRO A 12 -11.41 -11.57 7.23
N VAL A 13 -10.27 -12.20 7.49
CA VAL A 13 -9.25 -12.45 6.47
C VAL A 13 -9.70 -13.63 5.64
N LEU A 14 -9.94 -13.40 4.36
CA LEU A 14 -10.44 -14.40 3.43
C LEU A 14 -9.28 -15.05 2.66
N PRO A 15 -9.43 -16.30 2.20
CA PRO A 15 -8.46 -16.92 1.32
C PRO A 15 -8.23 -16.11 0.04
N ARG A 16 -7.04 -16.26 -0.55
CA ARG A 16 -6.69 -15.62 -1.82
C ARG A 16 -7.72 -15.93 -2.91
N GLY A 17 -7.99 -14.96 -3.79
CA GLY A 17 -9.02 -15.07 -4.82
C GLY A 17 -10.43 -14.75 -4.36
N GLN A 18 -10.68 -14.70 -3.04
CA GLN A 18 -11.93 -14.18 -2.50
C GLN A 18 -11.82 -12.67 -2.28
N ARG A 19 -12.96 -11.99 -2.42
CA ARG A 19 -13.02 -10.54 -2.26
C ARG A 19 -12.73 -10.13 -0.82
N GLN A 20 -11.59 -9.47 -0.59
CA GLN A 20 -11.24 -8.89 0.69
C GLN A 20 -11.74 -7.44 0.78
N TRP A 21 -12.49 -7.12 1.83
CA TRP A 21 -13.09 -5.78 2.01
C TRP A 21 -12.15 -4.73 2.58
N GLY A 22 -11.17 -5.12 3.37
CA GLY A 22 -10.21 -4.24 4.02
C GLY A 22 -8.81 -4.37 3.43
N ALA A 23 -8.11 -3.25 3.24
CA ALA A 23 -6.73 -3.28 2.77
C ALA A 23 -5.80 -3.96 3.78
N VAL A 24 -6.03 -3.74 5.09
CA VAL A 24 -5.22 -4.34 6.15
C VAL A 24 -5.42 -5.86 6.20
N GLU A 25 -6.67 -6.33 6.07
CA GLU A 25 -7.00 -7.75 6.04
C GLU A 25 -6.41 -8.44 4.82
N LYS A 26 -6.40 -7.76 3.65
CA LYS A 26 -5.71 -8.24 2.45
C LYS A 26 -4.21 -8.40 2.72
N ILE A 27 -3.57 -7.40 3.30
CA ILE A 27 -2.15 -7.43 3.65
C ILE A 27 -1.84 -8.58 4.62
N ILE A 28 -2.69 -8.81 5.62
CA ILE A 28 -2.54 -9.92 6.58
C ILE A 28 -2.61 -11.28 5.86
N GLY A 29 -3.56 -11.45 4.94
CA GLY A 29 -3.68 -12.64 4.12
C GLY A 29 -2.44 -12.90 3.28
N GLU A 30 -1.93 -11.88 2.61
CA GLU A 30 -0.71 -11.96 1.80
C GLU A 30 0.55 -12.24 2.65
N TYR A 31 0.66 -11.62 3.83
CA TYR A 31 1.74 -11.96 4.78
C TYR A 31 1.68 -13.42 5.20
N LYS A 32 0.47 -13.92 5.51
CA LYS A 32 0.29 -15.33 5.89
C LYS A 32 0.81 -16.23 4.78
N GLU A 33 0.31 -16.09 3.57
CA GLU A 33 0.68 -16.96 2.45
C GLU A 33 2.17 -16.89 2.12
N ALA A 34 2.73 -15.68 2.00
CA ALA A 34 4.14 -15.52 1.68
C ALA A 34 5.06 -16.08 2.77
N LEU A 35 4.73 -15.88 4.06
CA LEU A 35 5.52 -16.44 5.15
C LEU A 35 5.39 -17.96 5.25
N GLU A 36 4.23 -18.54 4.90
CA GLU A 36 4.05 -20.01 4.81
C GLU A 36 4.90 -20.61 3.68
N VAL A 37 4.95 -19.95 2.53
CA VAL A 37 5.87 -20.33 1.43
C VAL A 37 7.33 -20.29 1.88
N LEU A 38 7.69 -19.35 2.74
CA LEU A 38 9.03 -19.25 3.35
C LEU A 38 9.28 -20.23 4.51
N GLY A 39 8.37 -21.19 4.74
CA GLY A 39 8.51 -22.29 5.70
C GLY A 39 8.17 -21.92 7.14
N HIS A 40 7.32 -20.91 7.35
CA HIS A 40 6.80 -20.55 8.68
C HIS A 40 5.41 -21.13 8.89
N GLN A 41 5.03 -21.37 10.14
CA GLN A 41 3.64 -21.63 10.54
C GLN A 41 2.99 -20.30 10.89
N VAL A 42 1.90 -19.93 10.20
CA VAL A 42 1.26 -18.62 10.40
C VAL A 42 -0.23 -18.79 10.73
N ASP A 43 -0.60 -18.35 11.91
CA ASP A 43 -2.01 -18.28 12.33
C ASP A 43 -2.51 -16.84 12.21
N VAL A 44 -3.79 -16.70 11.85
CA VAL A 44 -4.53 -15.43 11.92
C VAL A 44 -5.54 -15.54 13.05
N LYS A 45 -5.44 -14.68 14.05
CA LYS A 45 -6.20 -14.78 15.30
C LYS A 45 -6.76 -13.44 15.76
N PHE A 46 -7.84 -13.49 16.50
CA PHE A 46 -8.26 -12.36 17.34
C PHE A 46 -7.35 -12.27 18.56
N LEU A 47 -7.14 -11.06 19.07
CA LEU A 47 -6.24 -10.87 20.20
C LEU A 47 -6.66 -11.62 21.46
N ASN A 48 -7.96 -11.83 21.70
CA ASN A 48 -8.46 -12.60 22.84
C ASN A 48 -8.10 -14.08 22.79
N GLU A 49 -7.77 -14.62 21.61
CA GLU A 49 -7.34 -16.01 21.40
C GLU A 49 -5.82 -16.18 21.58
N VAL A 50 -5.06 -15.09 21.66
CA VAL A 50 -3.59 -15.12 21.77
C VAL A 50 -3.19 -15.16 23.24
N GLN A 51 -2.37 -16.16 23.61
CA GLN A 51 -1.78 -16.27 24.93
C GLN A 51 -0.30 -15.87 24.91
N PRO A 52 0.24 -15.31 26.02
CA PRO A 52 1.67 -15.06 26.14
C PRO A 52 2.50 -16.33 25.86
N ASN A 53 3.62 -16.19 25.14
CA ASN A 53 4.56 -17.28 24.79
C ASN A 53 3.98 -18.41 23.91
N GLN A 54 2.79 -18.24 23.33
CA GLN A 54 2.21 -19.20 22.41
C GLN A 54 2.89 -19.19 21.04
N TYR A 55 3.38 -18.02 20.59
CA TYR A 55 4.01 -17.78 19.31
C TYR A 55 5.42 -17.22 19.49
N ASP A 56 6.29 -17.48 18.52
CA ASP A 56 7.62 -16.87 18.46
C ASP A 56 7.51 -15.37 18.12
N ILE A 57 6.53 -15.01 17.26
CA ILE A 57 6.21 -13.63 16.86
C ILE A 57 4.70 -13.42 16.93
N VAL A 58 4.29 -12.33 17.56
CA VAL A 58 2.93 -11.78 17.47
C VAL A 58 3.01 -10.48 16.69
N HIS A 59 2.38 -10.41 15.52
CA HIS A 59 2.39 -9.26 14.63
C HIS A 59 1.03 -8.59 14.63
N VAL A 60 0.98 -7.31 14.99
CA VAL A 60 -0.23 -6.53 15.21
C VAL A 60 -0.31 -5.40 14.18
N HIS A 61 -1.49 -5.16 13.63
CA HIS A 61 -1.72 -4.22 12.55
C HIS A 61 -2.52 -2.97 12.93
N MET A 62 -2.89 -2.84 14.20
CA MET A 62 -3.67 -1.70 14.72
C MET A 62 -3.10 -1.23 16.05
N GLY A 63 -2.96 0.09 16.21
CA GLY A 63 -2.37 0.70 17.40
C GLY A 63 -3.10 0.36 18.70
N ASN A 64 -4.43 0.29 18.70
CA ASN A 64 -5.22 -0.09 19.86
C ASN A 64 -4.97 -1.55 20.29
N LEU A 65 -4.81 -2.47 19.32
CA LEU A 65 -4.48 -3.88 19.62
C LEU A 65 -3.04 -4.00 20.13
N ALA A 66 -2.11 -3.20 19.61
CA ALA A 66 -0.74 -3.13 20.09
C ALA A 66 -0.68 -2.68 21.55
N LEU A 67 -1.44 -1.65 21.93
CA LEU A 67 -1.53 -1.20 23.32
C LEU A 67 -2.19 -2.24 24.22
N GLU A 68 -3.13 -3.01 23.73
CA GLU A 68 -3.74 -4.09 24.49
C GLU A 68 -2.76 -5.28 24.66
N CYS A 69 -1.94 -5.61 23.66
CA CYS A 69 -0.82 -6.56 23.82
C CYS A 69 0.12 -6.09 24.93
N LYS A 70 0.50 -4.81 24.94
CA LYS A 70 1.35 -4.21 25.98
C LYS A 70 0.75 -4.42 27.39
N LYS A 71 -0.55 -4.14 27.57
CA LYS A 71 -1.25 -4.34 28.86
C LYS A 71 -1.26 -5.80 29.31
N ARG A 72 -1.38 -6.74 28.36
CA ARG A 72 -1.43 -8.17 28.63
C ARG A 72 -0.03 -8.81 28.74
N GLY A 73 1.05 -8.02 28.60
CA GLY A 73 2.43 -8.53 28.63
C GLY A 73 2.78 -9.44 27.45
N ILE A 74 2.11 -9.30 26.32
CA ILE A 74 2.39 -10.04 25.09
C ILE A 74 3.41 -9.24 24.28
N PRO A 75 4.65 -9.73 24.06
CA PRO A 75 5.59 -9.07 23.16
C PRO A 75 5.06 -9.06 21.72
N TYR A 76 5.21 -7.93 21.01
CA TYR A 76 4.63 -7.79 19.67
C TYR A 76 5.49 -6.98 18.72
N VAL A 77 5.34 -7.27 17.43
CA VAL A 77 5.74 -6.43 16.29
C VAL A 77 4.53 -5.61 15.85
N PHE A 78 4.73 -4.37 15.47
CA PHE A 78 3.64 -3.48 15.07
C PHE A 78 3.81 -2.96 13.65
N SER A 79 2.81 -3.18 12.78
CA SER A 79 2.71 -2.53 11.46
C SER A 79 1.81 -1.30 11.52
N LEU A 80 2.38 -0.17 11.12
CA LEU A 80 1.67 1.11 11.03
C LEU A 80 1.00 1.22 9.66
N HIS A 81 -0.33 1.13 9.62
CA HIS A 81 -1.17 1.39 8.46
C HIS A 81 -1.92 2.72 8.67
N ASP A 82 -1.17 3.82 8.71
CA ASP A 82 -1.70 5.12 9.09
C ASP A 82 -1.48 6.18 8.01
N HIS A 83 -2.53 6.90 7.67
CA HIS A 83 -2.50 8.11 6.86
C HIS A 83 -2.98 9.34 7.65
N HIS A 84 -3.47 9.14 8.87
CA HIS A 84 -4.00 10.22 9.71
C HIS A 84 -2.88 11.12 10.25
N THR A 85 -1.70 10.56 10.52
CA THR A 85 -0.53 11.32 11.00
C THR A 85 -0.15 12.44 10.05
N GLU A 86 -0.13 12.18 8.75
CA GLU A 86 0.15 13.21 7.74
C GLU A 86 -0.94 14.28 7.70
N HIS A 87 -2.21 13.89 7.90
CA HIS A 87 -3.33 14.82 7.84
C HIS A 87 -3.48 15.67 9.11
N TYR A 88 -3.43 15.02 10.28
CA TYR A 88 -3.71 15.68 11.56
C TYR A 88 -2.46 16.13 12.34
N GLY A 89 -1.26 15.68 11.92
CA GLY A 89 0.01 16.01 12.55
C GLY A 89 0.29 15.30 13.87
N LYS A 90 1.45 15.65 14.45
CA LYS A 90 2.01 15.03 15.68
C LYS A 90 1.16 15.28 16.95
N ASP A 91 0.30 16.29 16.96
CA ASP A 91 -0.56 16.59 18.10
C ASP A 91 -1.82 15.73 18.17
N SER A 92 -2.14 15.01 17.11
CA SER A 92 -3.32 14.18 17.02
C SER A 92 -3.29 13.01 18.02
N HIS A 93 -4.47 12.61 18.46
CA HIS A 93 -4.64 11.45 19.34
C HIS A 93 -4.17 10.16 18.65
N VAL A 94 -4.41 10.02 17.33
CA VAL A 94 -3.99 8.85 16.53
C VAL A 94 -2.47 8.75 16.50
N PHE A 95 -1.76 9.87 16.24
CA PHE A 95 -0.30 9.88 16.28
C PHE A 95 0.24 9.43 17.63
N LYS A 96 -0.27 10.04 18.73
CA LYS A 96 0.16 9.70 20.09
C LYS A 96 -0.07 8.23 20.43
N HIS A 97 -1.21 7.67 20.02
CA HIS A 97 -1.51 6.26 20.18
C HIS A 97 -0.53 5.36 19.40
N ASN A 98 -0.27 5.68 18.14
CA ASN A 98 0.67 4.94 17.29
C ASN A 98 2.09 5.02 17.85
N LEU A 99 2.53 6.19 18.31
CA LEU A 99 3.83 6.37 18.95
C LEU A 99 3.98 5.50 20.21
N GLU A 100 2.95 5.45 21.08
CA GLU A 100 2.95 4.59 22.27
C GLU A 100 2.96 3.09 21.90
N ALA A 101 2.26 2.70 20.84
CA ALA A 101 2.30 1.36 20.30
C ALA A 101 3.70 0.98 19.79
N MET A 102 4.36 1.91 19.09
CA MET A 102 5.74 1.74 18.60
C MET A 102 6.75 1.61 19.75
N LYS A 103 6.69 2.50 20.75
CA LYS A 103 7.57 2.44 21.93
C LYS A 103 7.46 1.11 22.68
N GLY A 104 6.26 0.53 22.73
CA GLY A 104 5.99 -0.76 23.38
C GLY A 104 6.36 -1.99 22.56
N SER A 105 6.58 -1.86 21.25
CA SER A 105 6.85 -2.98 20.35
C SER A 105 8.30 -3.49 20.48
N ILE A 106 8.52 -4.71 19.99
CA ILE A 106 9.88 -5.24 19.74
C ILE A 106 10.53 -4.40 18.64
N PHE A 107 9.82 -4.23 17.52
CA PHE A 107 10.10 -3.27 16.46
C PHE A 107 8.79 -2.92 15.74
N SER A 108 8.80 -1.85 14.98
CA SER A 108 7.65 -1.41 14.18
C SER A 108 8.00 -1.25 12.71
N ILE A 109 6.98 -1.40 11.87
CA ILE A 109 7.05 -1.31 10.42
C ILE A 109 6.24 -0.10 9.98
N CYS A 110 6.82 0.75 9.14
CA CYS A 110 6.13 1.81 8.42
C CYS A 110 6.08 1.44 6.93
N HIS A 111 4.91 1.55 6.31
CA HIS A 111 4.71 1.23 4.91
C HIS A 111 4.82 2.44 3.98
N ALA A 112 5.07 3.63 4.53
CA ALA A 112 5.27 4.87 3.80
C ALA A 112 6.57 5.53 4.29
N GLU A 113 7.57 5.62 3.40
CA GLU A 113 8.92 6.07 3.75
C GLU A 113 8.93 7.52 4.29
N HIS A 114 8.13 8.40 3.70
CA HIS A 114 8.02 9.80 4.13
C HIS A 114 7.43 9.96 5.55
N LEU A 115 6.71 8.95 6.06
CA LEU A 115 6.19 9.00 7.44
C LEU A 115 7.26 8.69 8.50
N LEU A 116 8.41 8.17 8.13
CA LEU A 116 9.49 7.89 9.10
C LEU A 116 9.91 9.15 9.86
N GLU A 117 9.90 10.31 9.19
CA GLU A 117 10.28 11.61 9.77
C GLU A 117 9.33 12.09 10.89
N TYR A 118 8.09 11.60 10.88
CA TYR A 118 7.11 11.90 11.93
C TYR A 118 7.41 11.17 13.25
N PHE A 119 8.13 10.02 13.17
CA PHE A 119 8.37 9.09 14.27
C PHE A 119 9.86 8.95 14.61
N ASP A 120 10.65 10.01 14.45
CA ASP A 120 12.07 10.09 14.76
C ASP A 120 12.42 9.79 16.22
N GLU A 121 11.42 9.84 17.12
CA GLU A 121 11.57 9.53 18.54
C GLU A 121 11.76 8.03 18.84
N THR A 122 11.64 7.15 17.83
CA THR A 122 11.83 5.70 18.01
C THR A 122 12.84 5.12 17.02
N ASP A 123 13.86 4.44 17.56
CA ASP A 123 14.88 3.70 16.82
C ASP A 123 14.38 2.32 16.33
N LYS A 124 13.18 1.93 16.73
CA LYS A 124 12.57 0.63 16.42
C LYS A 124 11.81 0.59 15.12
N LEU A 125 11.57 1.75 14.49
CA LEU A 125 10.79 1.87 13.26
C LEU A 125 11.66 1.67 12.02
N PHE A 126 11.21 0.85 11.07
CA PHE A 126 11.85 0.72 9.77
C PHE A 126 10.83 0.72 8.65
N TYR A 127 11.26 1.13 7.46
CA TYR A 127 10.45 1.10 6.26
C TYR A 127 10.42 -0.31 5.65
N LEU A 128 9.20 -0.77 5.34
CA LEU A 128 8.97 -1.97 4.54
C LEU A 128 7.79 -1.67 3.61
N PRO A 129 7.97 -1.64 2.27
CA PRO A 129 6.87 -1.41 1.35
C PRO A 129 5.81 -2.51 1.46
N HIS A 130 4.61 -2.24 0.99
CA HIS A 130 3.68 -3.30 0.68
C HIS A 130 4.21 -4.17 -0.47
N GLY A 131 3.63 -5.36 -0.63
CA GLY A 131 3.89 -6.24 -1.76
C GLY A 131 2.70 -6.32 -2.71
N VAL A 132 2.88 -7.10 -3.75
CA VAL A 132 1.85 -7.52 -4.70
C VAL A 132 2.07 -8.97 -5.07
N ASN A 133 1.00 -9.70 -5.36
CA ASN A 133 1.10 -11.05 -5.91
C ASN A 133 1.41 -10.96 -7.41
N THR A 134 2.69 -11.04 -7.76
CA THR A 134 3.15 -10.90 -9.15
C THR A 134 2.78 -12.10 -10.03
N ASP A 135 2.46 -13.25 -9.45
CA ASP A 135 2.00 -14.42 -10.19
C ASP A 135 0.50 -14.34 -10.53
N PHE A 136 -0.23 -13.51 -9.82
CA PHE A 136 -1.65 -13.27 -10.07
C PHE A 136 -1.88 -12.02 -10.94
N PHE A 137 -1.32 -10.87 -10.58
CA PHE A 137 -1.43 -9.62 -11.34
C PHE A 137 -0.47 -9.65 -12.52
N LEU A 138 -0.88 -10.34 -13.57
CA LEU A 138 -0.10 -10.54 -14.79
C LEU A 138 -0.50 -9.52 -15.86
N PRO A 139 0.49 -8.98 -16.62
CA PRO A 139 0.19 -8.16 -17.79
C PRO A 139 -0.44 -9.00 -18.90
N GLU A 140 -1.25 -8.37 -19.75
CA GLU A 140 -1.75 -8.97 -20.99
C GLU A 140 -1.05 -8.33 -22.19
N ASP A 141 -0.83 -9.11 -23.25
CA ASP A 141 -0.14 -8.66 -24.46
C ASP A 141 -1.04 -7.82 -25.38
N ASN A 142 -2.36 -7.97 -25.27
CA ASN A 142 -3.33 -7.27 -26.09
C ASN A 142 -3.60 -5.87 -25.54
N PHE A 143 -2.81 -4.92 -25.99
CA PHE A 143 -3.04 -3.53 -25.69
C PHE A 143 -3.88 -2.87 -26.78
N ASP A 144 -5.12 -2.56 -26.47
CA ASP A 144 -6.04 -1.86 -27.35
C ASP A 144 -6.31 -0.43 -26.82
N GLY A 145 -5.49 0.50 -27.25
CA GLY A 145 -5.79 1.92 -27.17
C GLY A 145 -5.59 2.60 -25.83
N HIS A 146 -5.96 3.86 -25.81
CA HIS A 146 -5.77 4.76 -24.66
C HIS A 146 -6.99 4.70 -23.75
N LYS A 147 -6.92 3.95 -22.65
CA LYS A 147 -7.95 3.89 -21.60
C LYS A 147 -7.32 4.16 -20.26
N LEU A 148 -7.88 5.11 -19.51
CA LEU A 148 -7.41 5.48 -18.18
C LEU A 148 -8.13 4.68 -17.11
N LEU A 149 -7.41 4.28 -16.07
CA LEU A 149 -7.95 3.53 -14.94
C LEU A 149 -7.61 4.22 -13.62
N MET A 150 -8.59 4.33 -12.74
CA MET A 150 -8.38 4.59 -11.32
C MET A 150 -9.04 3.48 -10.50
N VAL A 151 -8.32 2.95 -9.51
CA VAL A 151 -8.85 1.98 -8.54
C VAL A 151 -8.68 2.56 -7.16
N ALA A 152 -9.78 3.02 -6.56
CA ALA A 152 -9.72 3.69 -5.26
C ALA A 152 -11.06 3.63 -4.54
N ASN A 153 -11.00 3.51 -3.21
CA ASN A 153 -12.13 3.61 -2.30
C ASN A 153 -12.03 4.88 -1.47
N ASN A 154 -13.14 5.33 -0.91
CA ASN A 154 -13.19 6.45 0.02
C ASN A 154 -12.63 7.77 -0.55
N GLY A 155 -13.10 8.16 -1.74
CA GLY A 155 -12.74 9.43 -2.36
C GLY A 155 -13.03 10.64 -1.47
N LEU A 156 -14.19 10.61 -0.78
CA LEU A 156 -14.53 11.55 0.29
C LEU A 156 -14.38 10.85 1.65
N ALA A 157 -13.19 10.39 1.98
CA ALA A 157 -13.00 9.63 3.20
C ALA A 157 -13.33 10.47 4.45
N GLY A 158 -14.37 10.06 5.16
CA GLY A 158 -14.70 10.53 6.48
C GLY A 158 -14.75 12.05 6.61
N ASP A 159 -14.01 12.56 7.59
CA ASP A 159 -14.01 13.97 7.98
C ASP A 159 -13.11 14.89 7.13
N TYR A 160 -12.45 14.36 6.08
CA TYR A 160 -11.49 15.16 5.31
C TYR A 160 -12.15 16.25 4.47
N GLY A 161 -13.39 16.05 4.03
CA GLY A 161 -14.16 17.06 3.32
C GLY A 161 -13.62 17.45 1.94
N TYR A 162 -12.68 16.68 1.38
CA TYR A 162 -12.10 16.94 0.06
C TYR A 162 -11.87 15.64 -0.74
N ASP A 163 -11.65 15.77 -2.04
CA ASP A 163 -11.35 14.67 -2.95
C ASP A 163 -9.94 14.10 -2.69
N ARG A 164 -9.83 13.27 -1.68
CA ARG A 164 -8.57 12.67 -1.26
C ARG A 164 -7.91 11.80 -2.35
N LYS A 165 -8.73 11.19 -3.21
CA LYS A 165 -8.25 10.29 -4.25
C LYS A 165 -7.98 10.98 -5.58
N GLY A 166 -8.35 12.27 -5.70
CA GLY A 166 -8.11 13.06 -6.89
C GLY A 166 -8.95 12.65 -8.09
N PHE A 167 -10.16 12.15 -7.88
CA PHE A 167 -11.07 11.74 -8.97
C PHE A 167 -11.31 12.87 -9.96
N ARG A 168 -11.47 14.11 -9.47
CA ARG A 168 -11.64 15.28 -10.31
C ARG A 168 -10.53 15.39 -11.34
N TYR A 169 -9.28 15.30 -10.94
CA TYR A 169 -8.13 15.47 -11.84
C TYR A 169 -8.08 14.39 -12.92
N GLY A 170 -8.44 13.14 -12.57
CA GLY A 170 -8.52 12.06 -13.54
C GLY A 170 -9.64 12.24 -14.57
N ILE A 171 -10.83 12.64 -14.12
CA ILE A 171 -12.00 12.85 -15.00
C ILE A 171 -11.77 14.06 -15.92
N GLU A 172 -11.32 15.20 -15.38
CA GLU A 172 -11.02 16.39 -16.17
C GLU A 172 -9.90 16.14 -17.18
N ALA A 173 -8.89 15.35 -16.83
CA ALA A 173 -7.83 14.95 -17.77
C ALA A 173 -8.38 14.06 -18.90
N ALA A 174 -9.25 13.11 -18.58
CA ALA A 174 -9.92 12.26 -19.56
C ALA A 174 -10.76 13.09 -20.55
N GLU A 175 -11.49 14.09 -20.08
CA GLU A 175 -12.26 15.01 -20.92
C GLU A 175 -11.40 15.83 -21.87
N ARG A 176 -10.30 16.42 -21.34
CA ARG A 176 -9.37 17.23 -22.15
C ARG A 176 -8.66 16.42 -23.22
N LEU A 177 -8.33 15.18 -22.93
CA LEU A 177 -7.67 14.26 -23.85
C LEU A 177 -8.63 13.51 -24.76
N ALA A 178 -9.95 13.59 -24.49
CA ALA A 178 -10.99 12.78 -25.14
C ALA A 178 -10.72 11.26 -25.04
N ILE A 179 -10.23 10.79 -23.87
CA ILE A 179 -9.87 9.40 -23.60
C ILE A 179 -10.83 8.83 -22.55
N PRO A 180 -11.35 7.59 -22.72
CA PRO A 180 -12.19 6.95 -21.71
C PRO A 180 -11.45 6.75 -20.39
N ILE A 181 -12.13 6.96 -19.27
CA ILE A 181 -11.66 6.66 -17.91
C ILE A 181 -12.63 5.74 -17.19
N THR A 182 -12.09 4.71 -16.56
CA THR A 182 -12.82 3.84 -15.62
C THR A 182 -12.39 4.12 -14.21
N ILE A 183 -13.35 4.36 -13.31
CA ILE A 183 -13.10 4.48 -11.88
C ILE A 183 -13.76 3.29 -11.17
N VAL A 184 -12.93 2.50 -10.48
CA VAL A 184 -13.33 1.32 -9.70
C VAL A 184 -13.26 1.65 -8.23
N GLY A 185 -14.31 1.31 -7.48
CA GLY A 185 -14.32 1.49 -6.04
C GLY A 185 -15.57 0.94 -5.37
N ALA A 186 -15.57 1.00 -4.03
CA ALA A 186 -16.72 0.64 -3.23
C ALA A 186 -17.83 1.72 -3.29
N GLU A 187 -18.98 1.40 -2.70
CA GLU A 187 -20.11 2.33 -2.55
C GLU A 187 -19.73 3.67 -1.91
N ALA A 188 -18.66 3.71 -1.12
CA ALA A 188 -18.13 4.96 -0.56
C ALA A 188 -17.79 6.03 -1.62
N ASN A 189 -17.54 5.63 -2.88
CA ASN A 189 -17.31 6.57 -3.98
C ASN A 189 -18.63 7.17 -4.50
N GLN A 190 -19.76 6.52 -4.31
CA GLN A 190 -21.07 6.99 -4.74
C GLN A 190 -21.36 8.38 -4.16
N LYS A 191 -21.06 8.61 -2.87
CA LYS A 191 -21.25 9.91 -2.24
C LYS A 191 -20.45 11.04 -2.91
N PHE A 192 -19.25 10.76 -3.40
CA PHE A 192 -18.46 11.73 -4.16
C PHE A 192 -19.20 12.17 -5.42
N PHE A 193 -19.71 11.22 -6.20
CA PHE A 193 -20.41 11.49 -7.45
C PHE A 193 -21.81 12.10 -7.25
N GLU A 194 -22.47 11.83 -6.12
CA GLU A 194 -23.70 12.51 -5.73
C GLU A 194 -23.50 14.02 -5.47
N ILE A 195 -22.34 14.38 -4.92
CA ILE A 195 -21.96 15.78 -4.65
C ILE A 195 -21.45 16.46 -5.93
N HIS A 196 -20.66 15.76 -6.73
CA HIS A 196 -20.01 16.26 -7.94
C HIS A 196 -20.72 15.71 -9.20
N LYS A 197 -21.99 16.10 -9.39
CA LYS A 197 -22.82 15.63 -10.52
C LYS A 197 -22.23 15.99 -11.87
N ASP A 198 -21.62 17.16 -11.98
CA ASP A 198 -20.91 17.62 -13.17
C ASP A 198 -19.84 16.62 -13.64
N LEU A 199 -19.10 16.05 -12.73
CA LEU A 199 -18.12 15.00 -13.03
C LEU A 199 -18.76 13.64 -13.32
N ALA A 200 -19.86 13.32 -12.62
CA ALA A 200 -20.59 12.06 -12.82
C ALA A 200 -21.25 11.98 -14.20
N GLU A 201 -21.60 13.11 -14.79
CA GLU A 201 -22.24 13.22 -16.12
C GLU A 201 -21.23 13.23 -17.29
N SER A 202 -19.92 13.10 -16.99
CA SER A 202 -18.90 13.05 -18.02
C SER A 202 -19.11 11.85 -18.96
N ARG A 203 -19.20 12.12 -20.26
CA ARG A 203 -19.35 11.06 -21.29
C ARG A 203 -18.14 10.12 -21.42
N TYR A 204 -17.02 10.49 -20.82
CA TYR A 204 -15.79 9.69 -20.81
C TYR A 204 -15.69 8.79 -19.58
N LEU A 205 -16.54 8.99 -18.57
CA LEU A 205 -16.50 8.27 -17.32
C LEU A 205 -17.30 6.96 -17.37
N THR A 206 -16.67 5.88 -16.97
CA THR A 206 -17.32 4.64 -16.57
C THR A 206 -17.08 4.42 -15.08
N LEU A 207 -18.14 4.31 -14.29
CA LEU A 207 -18.06 4.10 -12.85
C LEU A 207 -18.44 2.66 -12.50
N ILE A 208 -17.52 1.93 -11.89
CA ILE A 208 -17.76 0.62 -11.29
C ILE A 208 -17.92 0.82 -9.79
N ALA A 209 -19.16 0.99 -9.34
CA ALA A 209 -19.48 1.29 -7.93
C ALA A 209 -19.32 0.10 -6.99
N THR A 210 -19.43 -1.12 -7.50
CA THR A 210 -19.24 -2.36 -6.71
C THR A 210 -17.77 -2.70 -6.63
N ASN A 211 -17.34 -3.33 -5.52
CA ASN A 211 -16.01 -3.91 -5.45
C ASN A 211 -15.95 -5.17 -6.32
N PRO A 212 -15.14 -5.22 -7.37
CA PRO A 212 -14.94 -6.42 -8.15
C PRO A 212 -14.24 -7.52 -7.32
N SER A 213 -14.39 -8.78 -7.72
CA SER A 213 -13.51 -9.84 -7.28
C SER A 213 -12.08 -9.58 -7.74
N GLU A 214 -11.08 -10.25 -7.16
CA GLU A 214 -9.69 -10.09 -7.61
C GLU A 214 -9.53 -10.46 -9.08
N GLN A 215 -10.24 -11.50 -9.56
CA GLN A 215 -10.20 -11.90 -10.97
C GLN A 215 -10.81 -10.86 -11.91
N GLU A 216 -11.93 -10.25 -11.52
CA GLU A 216 -12.51 -9.14 -12.27
C GLU A 216 -11.61 -7.90 -12.24
N LEU A 217 -10.99 -7.62 -11.09
CA LEU A 217 -10.05 -6.52 -10.95
C LEU A 217 -8.81 -6.71 -11.84
N LEU A 218 -8.27 -7.94 -11.90
CA LEU A 218 -7.17 -8.27 -12.82
C LEU A 218 -7.55 -7.97 -14.28
N LYS A 219 -8.74 -8.42 -14.72
CA LYS A 219 -9.25 -8.11 -16.06
C LYS A 219 -9.35 -6.62 -16.31
N ILE A 220 -9.85 -5.86 -15.33
CA ILE A 220 -9.94 -4.41 -15.44
C ILE A 220 -8.55 -3.79 -15.63
N TYR A 221 -7.53 -4.21 -14.86
CA TYR A 221 -6.16 -3.75 -15.10
C TYR A 221 -5.69 -4.09 -16.52
N GLN A 222 -5.95 -5.30 -17.01
CA GLN A 222 -5.51 -5.78 -18.32
C GLN A 222 -6.20 -5.06 -19.50
N GLU A 223 -7.42 -4.58 -19.32
CA GLU A 223 -8.21 -3.87 -20.34
C GLU A 223 -7.89 -2.37 -20.45
N HIS A 224 -6.98 -1.86 -19.60
CA HIS A 224 -6.61 -0.44 -19.54
C HIS A 224 -5.14 -0.22 -19.89
N SER A 225 -4.80 1.03 -20.21
CA SER A 225 -3.47 1.36 -20.72
C SER A 225 -2.64 2.23 -19.77
N ILE A 226 -3.28 3.07 -18.98
CA ILE A 226 -2.59 3.97 -18.05
C ILE A 226 -3.35 3.94 -16.73
N PHE A 227 -2.62 3.74 -15.65
CA PHE A 227 -3.16 3.83 -14.31
C PHE A 227 -2.95 5.24 -13.73
N LEU A 228 -4.03 5.89 -13.31
CA LEU A 228 -3.98 7.18 -12.64
C LEU A 228 -4.07 7.02 -11.13
N HIS A 229 -3.13 7.61 -10.42
CA HIS A 229 -3.08 7.60 -8.96
C HIS A 229 -2.83 9.00 -8.38
N PRO A 230 -3.71 9.97 -8.62
CA PRO A 230 -3.57 11.34 -8.15
C PRO A 230 -3.99 11.48 -6.67
N SER A 231 -3.70 10.49 -5.84
CA SER A 231 -4.10 10.47 -4.44
C SER A 231 -3.24 11.38 -3.58
N MET A 232 -3.87 12.22 -2.75
CA MET A 232 -3.17 13.16 -1.88
C MET A 232 -2.68 12.52 -0.58
N LEU A 233 -3.32 11.45 -0.14
CA LEU A 233 -3.09 10.88 1.18
C LEU A 233 -3.27 9.35 1.17
N GLU A 234 -2.20 8.62 1.50
CA GLU A 234 -2.19 7.15 1.52
C GLU A 234 -1.45 6.62 2.76
N ALA A 235 -1.92 5.47 3.27
CA ALA A 235 -1.28 4.78 4.39
C ALA A 235 -0.02 4.00 4.00
N GLY A 236 0.17 3.73 2.73
CA GLY A 236 1.35 3.05 2.17
C GLY A 236 1.83 3.74 0.90
N HIS A 237 3.14 3.87 0.75
CA HIS A 237 3.79 4.34 -0.45
C HIS A 237 4.95 3.39 -0.82
N PRO A 238 4.78 2.56 -1.88
CA PRO A 238 3.60 2.45 -2.76
C PRO A 238 2.41 1.76 -2.06
N ASN A 239 1.19 2.11 -2.47
CA ASN A 239 -0.02 1.43 -2.02
C ASN A 239 -0.33 0.19 -2.88
N LEU A 240 -1.33 -0.62 -2.46
CA LEU A 240 -1.63 -1.89 -3.12
C LEU A 240 -2.05 -1.72 -4.58
N THR A 241 -2.97 -0.80 -4.88
CA THR A 241 -3.50 -0.62 -6.25
C THR A 241 -2.44 -0.10 -7.23
N LEU A 242 -1.48 0.70 -6.74
CA LEU A 242 -0.34 1.14 -7.52
C LEU A 242 0.60 -0.03 -7.85
N LEU A 243 0.85 -0.92 -6.89
CA LEU A 243 1.67 -2.12 -7.10
C LEU A 243 0.99 -3.14 -8.01
N GLU A 244 -0.33 -3.30 -7.90
CA GLU A 244 -1.15 -4.13 -8.78
C GLU A 244 -1.04 -3.63 -10.23
N ALA A 245 -1.21 -2.32 -10.45
CA ALA A 245 -1.04 -1.69 -11.76
C ALA A 245 0.38 -1.87 -12.30
N ALA A 246 1.41 -1.66 -11.46
CA ALA A 246 2.81 -1.86 -11.84
C ALA A 246 3.10 -3.33 -12.22
N SER A 247 2.52 -4.30 -11.49
CA SER A 247 2.66 -5.72 -11.80
C SER A 247 1.99 -6.10 -13.12
N CYS A 248 0.86 -5.48 -13.45
CA CYS A 248 0.21 -5.60 -14.77
C CYS A 248 0.92 -4.78 -15.87
N CYS A 249 2.07 -4.17 -15.57
CA CYS A 249 2.83 -3.32 -16.49
C CYS A 249 2.03 -2.16 -17.09
N LEU A 250 1.11 -1.55 -16.34
CA LEU A 250 0.47 -0.31 -16.73
C LEU A 250 1.38 0.87 -16.35
N PRO A 251 1.76 1.73 -17.30
CA PRO A 251 2.33 3.03 -16.97
C PRO A 251 1.44 3.79 -15.97
N ILE A 252 2.07 4.43 -14.99
CA ILE A 252 1.38 5.07 -13.89
C ILE A 252 1.62 6.57 -13.94
N VAL A 253 0.55 7.36 -13.86
CA VAL A 253 0.64 8.81 -13.63
C VAL A 253 0.04 9.11 -12.27
N GLY A 254 0.83 9.65 -11.35
CA GLY A 254 0.31 9.87 -10.02
C GLY A 254 1.26 10.51 -9.02
N THR A 255 0.74 10.74 -7.84
CA THR A 255 1.49 11.19 -6.68
C THR A 255 2.22 10.02 -6.03
N TYR A 256 3.47 10.22 -5.67
CA TYR A 256 4.25 9.22 -4.95
C TYR A 256 5.34 9.91 -4.11
N LYS A 257 5.35 9.64 -2.82
CA LYS A 257 6.25 10.28 -1.85
C LYS A 257 7.45 9.42 -1.44
N GLY A 258 7.63 8.26 -2.04
CA GLY A 258 8.80 7.43 -1.78
C GLY A 258 10.06 7.98 -2.44
N THR A 259 11.23 7.66 -1.88
CA THR A 259 12.53 8.11 -2.39
C THR A 259 13.01 7.31 -3.59
N LYS A 260 12.59 6.04 -3.70
CA LYS A 260 12.95 5.16 -4.82
C LYS A 260 11.93 5.27 -5.94
N ASP A 261 12.41 5.45 -7.16
CA ASP A 261 11.53 5.46 -8.32
C ASP A 261 10.90 4.09 -8.57
N ILE A 262 9.63 4.12 -8.94
CA ILE A 262 8.91 2.96 -9.46
C ILE A 262 9.00 3.02 -10.97
N VAL A 263 9.55 1.96 -11.58
CA VAL A 263 9.67 1.89 -13.04
C VAL A 263 8.27 1.95 -13.67
N GLY A 264 8.11 2.82 -14.65
CA GLY A 264 6.82 3.05 -15.30
C GLY A 264 5.96 4.14 -14.66
N MET A 265 6.46 4.80 -13.61
CA MET A 265 5.74 5.88 -12.95
C MET A 265 6.21 7.25 -13.40
N MET A 266 5.27 8.03 -13.94
CA MET A 266 5.38 9.47 -14.17
C MET A 266 4.86 10.20 -12.93
N ARG A 267 5.80 10.68 -12.10
CA ARG A 267 5.46 11.38 -10.86
C ARG A 267 4.88 12.76 -11.15
N LEU A 268 3.77 13.08 -10.50
CA LEU A 268 3.19 14.42 -10.52
C LEU A 268 3.98 15.31 -9.56
N ASP A 269 4.50 16.42 -10.10
CA ASP A 269 5.21 17.44 -9.33
C ASP A 269 4.21 18.30 -8.53
N GLU A 270 3.08 18.59 -9.17
CA GLU A 270 1.93 19.27 -8.57
C GLU A 270 0.65 18.51 -8.95
N LEU A 271 -0.32 18.51 -8.05
CA LEU A 271 -1.62 17.89 -8.32
C LEU A 271 -2.57 18.90 -8.96
N THR A 272 -2.44 19.00 -10.28
CA THR A 272 -3.31 19.79 -11.18
C THR A 272 -3.72 18.96 -12.37
N THR A 273 -4.85 19.30 -12.97
CA THR A 273 -5.32 18.63 -14.20
C THR A 273 -4.32 18.81 -15.35
N ASP A 274 -3.70 19.99 -15.47
CA ASP A 274 -2.69 20.28 -16.48
C ASP A 274 -1.50 19.34 -16.34
N ASN A 275 -0.96 19.17 -15.13
CA ASN A 275 0.18 18.28 -14.90
C ASN A 275 -0.19 16.81 -15.16
N VAL A 276 -1.40 16.36 -14.82
CA VAL A 276 -1.89 15.00 -15.17
C VAL A 276 -1.90 14.82 -16.70
N VAL A 277 -2.45 15.77 -17.44
CA VAL A 277 -2.47 15.75 -18.91
C VAL A 277 -1.07 15.73 -19.51
N ASP A 278 -0.19 16.58 -19.03
CA ASP A 278 1.20 16.66 -19.52
C ASP A 278 1.97 15.36 -19.26
N LYS A 279 1.79 14.74 -18.08
CA LYS A 279 2.44 13.45 -17.77
C LYS A 279 1.86 12.31 -18.62
N ILE A 280 0.56 12.26 -18.89
CA ILE A 280 -0.03 11.29 -19.82
C ILE A 280 0.58 11.46 -21.22
N ASN A 281 0.65 12.68 -21.75
CA ASN A 281 1.20 12.99 -23.07
C ASN A 281 2.72 12.71 -23.17
N SER A 282 3.44 12.69 -22.04
CA SER A 282 4.86 12.38 -22.00
C SER A 282 5.17 10.89 -22.23
N ILE A 283 4.16 10.01 -22.21
CA ILE A 283 4.33 8.58 -22.49
C ILE A 283 4.41 8.35 -24.00
N THR A 284 5.57 8.59 -24.60
CA THR A 284 5.78 8.48 -26.06
C THR A 284 6.24 7.10 -26.51
N ASP A 285 6.92 6.34 -25.65
CA ASP A 285 7.36 4.96 -25.89
C ASP A 285 6.67 3.99 -24.92
N TYR A 286 5.42 3.71 -25.18
CA TYR A 286 4.59 2.84 -24.34
C TYR A 286 5.13 1.39 -24.29
N ILE A 287 5.54 0.86 -25.44
CA ILE A 287 6.04 -0.52 -25.56
C ILE A 287 7.36 -0.68 -24.80
N GLY A 288 8.32 0.22 -25.02
CA GLY A 288 9.61 0.17 -24.33
C GLY A 288 9.45 0.38 -22.82
N LEU A 289 8.52 1.21 -22.39
CA LEU A 289 8.22 1.42 -20.97
C LEU A 289 7.65 0.15 -20.32
N ARG A 290 6.69 -0.51 -20.97
CA ARG A 290 6.14 -1.79 -20.49
C ARG A 290 7.21 -2.90 -20.41
N ALA A 291 8.09 -2.98 -21.40
CA ALA A 291 9.20 -3.94 -21.38
C ALA A 291 10.14 -3.71 -20.18
N LYS A 292 10.44 -2.45 -19.85
CA LYS A 292 11.20 -2.11 -18.64
C LYS A 292 10.45 -2.50 -17.36
N MET A 293 9.15 -2.22 -17.29
CA MET A 293 8.32 -2.62 -16.14
C MET A 293 8.31 -4.13 -15.96
N MET A 294 8.17 -4.89 -17.06
CA MET A 294 8.22 -6.35 -17.05
C MET A 294 9.51 -6.87 -16.43
N SER A 295 10.65 -6.27 -16.74
CA SER A 295 11.96 -6.73 -16.25
C SER A 295 12.15 -6.58 -14.74
N VAL A 296 11.37 -5.71 -14.09
CA VAL A 296 11.48 -5.40 -12.65
C VAL A 296 10.21 -5.72 -11.84
N ARG A 297 9.17 -6.27 -12.47
CA ARG A 297 7.86 -6.43 -11.84
C ARG A 297 7.88 -7.23 -10.53
N HIS A 298 8.82 -8.16 -10.37
CA HIS A 298 8.96 -8.98 -9.16
C HIS A 298 9.62 -8.26 -7.98
N THR A 299 10.06 -7.00 -8.15
CA THR A 299 10.73 -6.25 -7.08
C THR A 299 9.87 -6.15 -5.82
N TYR A 300 8.57 -5.96 -5.99
CA TYR A 300 7.61 -5.81 -4.90
C TYR A 300 6.78 -7.09 -4.66
N ASP A 301 7.24 -8.26 -5.13
CA ASP A 301 6.57 -9.50 -4.81
C ASP A 301 6.50 -9.74 -3.29
N TRP A 302 5.36 -10.25 -2.80
CA TRP A 302 5.17 -10.51 -1.37
C TRP A 302 6.23 -11.45 -0.79
N ILE A 303 6.74 -12.42 -1.57
CA ILE A 303 7.82 -13.30 -1.12
C ILE A 303 9.09 -12.48 -0.84
N ASN A 304 9.44 -11.51 -1.68
CA ASN A 304 10.61 -10.65 -1.48
C ASN A 304 10.45 -9.70 -0.29
N VAL A 305 9.24 -9.14 -0.13
CA VAL A 305 8.90 -8.31 1.04
C VAL A 305 9.00 -9.14 2.33
N CYS A 306 8.39 -10.33 2.35
CA CYS A 306 8.43 -11.24 3.51
C CYS A 306 9.82 -11.84 3.78
N ASN A 307 10.66 -12.02 2.76
CA ASN A 307 12.08 -12.35 2.95
C ASN A 307 12.82 -11.28 3.77
N THR A 308 12.51 -10.01 3.53
CA THR A 308 13.07 -8.92 4.32
C THR A 308 12.51 -8.92 5.74
N LEU A 309 11.20 -9.12 5.89
CA LEU A 309 10.52 -9.18 7.19
C LEU A 309 11.03 -10.35 8.05
N GLN A 310 11.14 -11.56 7.49
CA GLN A 310 11.62 -12.72 8.26
C GLN A 310 13.05 -12.56 8.78
N LYS A 311 13.92 -11.82 8.08
CA LYS A 311 15.27 -11.52 8.58
C LYS A 311 15.21 -10.69 9.86
N ARG A 312 14.28 -9.75 9.95
CA ARG A 312 14.03 -8.97 11.17
C ARG A 312 13.46 -9.84 12.29
N TYR A 313 12.48 -10.69 11.98
CA TYR A 313 11.96 -11.65 12.96
C TYR A 313 13.06 -12.54 13.55
N LYS A 314 13.91 -13.11 12.69
CA LYS A 314 15.04 -13.95 13.13
C LYS A 314 16.03 -13.19 13.97
N ALA A 315 16.31 -11.93 13.63
CA ALA A 315 17.27 -11.09 14.36
C ALA A 315 16.83 -10.83 15.81
N VAL A 316 15.52 -10.58 16.04
CA VAL A 316 15.02 -10.31 17.40
C VAL A 316 14.86 -11.58 18.25
N LEU A 317 14.79 -12.75 17.63
CA LEU A 317 14.73 -14.04 18.33
C LEU A 317 16.11 -14.61 18.66
N SER A 318 17.19 -14.06 18.08
CA SER A 318 18.57 -14.50 18.29
C SER A 318 19.34 -13.48 19.14
N PRO A 319 19.35 -13.59 20.47
CA PRO A 319 19.84 -12.55 21.39
C PRO A 319 21.35 -12.24 21.26
N ASN A 320 22.11 -13.02 20.49
CA ASN A 320 23.59 -12.91 20.47
C ASN A 320 24.15 -12.18 19.22
N THR A 321 23.38 -11.52 18.37
CA THR A 321 23.92 -11.06 17.09
C THR A 321 23.70 -9.60 16.70
N LEU A 322 23.07 -8.74 17.48
CA LEU A 322 22.92 -7.35 17.04
C LEU A 322 22.88 -6.36 18.20
N ASP A 323 24.03 -5.71 18.41
CA ASP A 323 24.12 -4.39 19.04
C ASP A 323 23.19 -3.42 18.29
N SER A 324 22.30 -2.73 19.00
CA SER A 324 21.33 -1.78 18.44
C SER A 324 21.99 -0.69 17.56
N GLU A 325 23.23 -0.36 17.84
CA GLU A 325 24.07 0.58 17.09
C GLU A 325 24.46 0.05 15.70
N THR A 326 24.68 -1.25 15.56
CA THR A 326 25.06 -1.89 14.29
C THR A 326 23.91 -1.95 13.29
N ILE A 327 22.66 -2.05 13.76
CA ILE A 327 21.45 -1.99 12.91
C ILE A 327 21.29 -0.57 12.36
N ARG A 328 21.47 0.46 13.20
CA ARG A 328 21.38 1.88 12.83
C ARG A 328 22.44 2.26 11.77
N ASN A 329 23.69 1.86 11.98
CA ASN A 329 24.82 2.25 11.13
C ASN A 329 24.84 1.50 9.78
N LYS A 330 24.40 0.24 9.71
CA LYS A 330 24.31 -0.50 8.45
C LYS A 330 23.19 0.01 7.54
N HIS A 331 22.09 0.49 8.10
CA HIS A 331 20.97 1.02 7.31
C HIS A 331 21.33 2.38 6.68
N ILE A 332 21.94 3.27 7.45
CA ILE A 332 22.44 4.58 6.98
C ILE A 332 23.53 4.39 5.91
N ASN A 333 24.44 3.43 6.08
CA ASN A 333 25.50 3.17 5.12
C ASN A 333 25.02 2.47 3.84
N SER A 334 23.98 1.65 3.89
CA SER A 334 23.39 1.06 2.66
C SER A 334 22.65 2.09 1.81
N ILE A 335 22.03 3.08 2.44
CA ILE A 335 21.38 4.21 1.75
C ILE A 335 22.44 5.09 1.08
N ASN A 336 23.55 5.39 1.78
CA ASN A 336 24.62 6.26 1.26
C ASN A 336 25.51 5.61 0.19
N THR A 337 25.59 4.28 0.13
CA THR A 337 26.39 3.57 -0.88
C THR A 337 25.65 3.39 -2.21
N THR A 338 24.34 3.47 -2.19
CA THR A 338 23.49 3.40 -3.42
C THR A 338 23.36 4.75 -4.11
N ILE A 339 23.66 5.86 -3.42
CA ILE A 339 23.63 7.24 -3.98
C ILE A 339 24.93 7.59 -4.73
N LYS A 340 26.01 6.78 -4.59
CA LYS A 340 27.32 7.05 -5.22
C LYS A 340 27.66 6.11 -6.38
N LYS A 341 26.74 5.37 -6.89
CA LYS A 341 26.83 4.61 -8.15
C LYS A 341 25.58 4.90 -9.00
#